data_0917f92f21a99529da737ca64ac59e78
#
_entry.id   0917f92f21a99529da737ca64ac59e78
#
_cell.length_a   1.000
_cell.length_b   1.000
_cell.length_c   1.000
_cell.angle_alpha   90.00
_cell.angle_beta   90.00
_cell.angle_gamma   90.00
#
_symmetry.space_group_name_H-M   'P 1'
#
loop_
_entity.id
_entity.type
_entity.pdbx_description
1 polymer ?
#
loop_
_entity_poly.entity_id
_entity_poly.type
_entity_poly.pdbx_seq_one_letter_code
_entity_poly.pdbx_strand_id
1 'polypeptide(L)'
;MAKQNFCVARVETRTRASVGKFERHIERKNESYENMNVDLSRTTMNVSFKGCGELTYNETLDQMIAEGRVSLKGLKADATVFNEMIMDVNTDYFEQHGGYEYACRFYEAAFHFAESLYGKDNIISAVMHADELNIAMTEKYGRPIYHYHLHIMALPVVDKEVRWTKRCKDPALVGTVKEVIHQVSHSKKWKSEKAVDEDGNPILNRKGKQVYHASYSVLQDKFFEHMSGAGFEGFSRGERGSTAEHLSSLEYKVKQDEKRLSELQDKIAGEQVAYDANHKAFMTFGEIDSSGKKTIMGKYTVSAEDYEKLTTLAKQSYSAVAEAKKLKEENRRLSSRIWSLESEVSRLRTALSELKEKCKPYLDALKAAPKAVKEFIDGILVKFKKQEKDIMYDPIPADKPLPQKKPKSKDYER
;
A
#
# COMPACT_ATOMS: atom_id res chain seq x y z
N MET A 1 -12.25 9.86 -14.47
CA MET A 1 -11.01 9.23 -14.93
C MET A 1 -10.52 8.30 -13.81
N ALA A 2 -10.10 7.07 -14.10
CA ALA A 2 -9.50 6.19 -13.11
C ALA A 2 -8.22 6.86 -12.57
N LYS A 3 -8.03 6.83 -11.25
CA LYS A 3 -6.83 7.41 -10.61
C LYS A 3 -5.64 6.56 -11.03
N GLN A 4 -4.61 7.16 -11.61
CA GLN A 4 -3.41 6.48 -12.03
C GLN A 4 -2.62 5.98 -10.82
N ASN A 5 -2.20 4.73 -10.83
CA ASN A 5 -1.33 4.16 -9.82
C ASN A 5 0.13 4.51 -10.15
N PHE A 6 0.90 4.91 -9.16
CA PHE A 6 2.32 5.20 -9.32
C PHE A 6 3.13 4.29 -8.41
N CYS A 7 4.18 3.69 -8.95
CA CYS A 7 5.21 3.03 -8.15
C CYS A 7 6.30 4.03 -7.78
N VAL A 8 6.74 3.99 -6.54
CA VAL A 8 7.72 4.93 -5.97
C VAL A 8 8.79 4.16 -5.22
N ALA A 9 10.06 4.51 -5.46
CA ALA A 9 11.19 4.11 -4.63
C ALA A 9 11.90 5.37 -4.15
N ARG A 10 12.01 5.57 -2.85
CA ARG A 10 12.69 6.73 -2.26
C ARG A 10 13.77 6.27 -1.29
N VAL A 11 14.82 7.07 -1.15
CA VAL A 11 15.93 6.79 -0.24
C VAL A 11 16.07 7.93 0.74
N GLU A 12 15.99 7.60 2.01
CA GLU A 12 16.24 8.50 3.11
C GLU A 12 17.55 8.13 3.80
N THR A 13 18.21 9.12 4.36
CA THR A 13 19.51 8.93 4.98
C THR A 13 19.39 8.84 6.50
N ARG A 14 20.15 7.93 7.11
CA ARG A 14 20.17 7.75 8.58
C ARG A 14 21.60 7.76 9.09
N THR A 15 21.80 8.40 10.25
CA THR A 15 23.05 8.36 10.98
C THR A 15 23.04 7.22 11.99
N ARG A 16 24.19 6.85 12.53
CA ARG A 16 24.27 5.87 13.63
C ARG A 16 23.43 6.27 14.85
N ALA A 17 23.38 7.57 15.16
CA ALA A 17 22.61 8.08 16.30
C ALA A 17 21.09 7.97 16.07
N SER A 18 20.62 8.14 14.83
CA SER A 18 19.19 8.15 14.54
C SER A 18 18.61 6.79 14.17
N VAL A 19 19.42 5.84 13.67
CA VAL A 19 18.95 4.58 13.07
C VAL A 19 18.13 3.72 14.04
N GLY A 20 18.45 3.72 15.33
CA GLY A 20 17.72 2.94 16.33
C GLY A 20 16.23 3.31 16.48
N LYS A 21 15.84 4.57 16.19
CA LYS A 21 14.42 4.96 16.13
C LYS A 21 13.72 4.26 14.95
N PHE A 22 14.37 4.23 13.80
CA PHE A 22 13.82 3.61 12.57
C PHE A 22 13.82 2.09 12.67
N GLU A 23 14.85 1.49 13.26
CA GLU A 23 14.87 0.06 13.57
C GLU A 23 13.63 -0.36 14.38
N ARG A 24 13.35 0.35 15.47
CA ARG A 24 12.16 0.05 16.28
C ARG A 24 10.85 0.20 15.52
N HIS A 25 10.78 1.13 14.56
CA HIS A 25 9.62 1.29 13.69
C HIS A 25 9.51 0.14 12.68
N ILE A 26 10.58 -0.16 11.97
CA ILE A 26 10.61 -1.18 10.90
C ILE A 26 10.37 -2.57 11.46
N GLU A 27 11.04 -2.90 12.58
CA GLU A 27 10.96 -4.22 13.22
C GLU A 27 9.77 -4.35 14.20
N ARG A 28 8.91 -3.32 14.27
CA ARG A 28 7.76 -3.29 15.20
C ARG A 28 8.13 -3.57 16.65
N LYS A 29 9.21 -2.98 17.14
CA LYS A 29 9.72 -3.13 18.52
C LYS A 29 9.16 -2.11 19.51
N ASN A 30 8.27 -1.19 19.10
CA ASN A 30 7.62 -0.22 19.98
C ASN A 30 6.29 -0.77 20.50
N GLU A 31 5.92 -0.41 21.73
CA GLU A 31 4.60 -0.70 22.31
C GLU A 31 3.50 0.21 21.75
N SER A 32 3.87 1.39 21.27
CA SER A 32 2.97 2.35 20.63
C SER A 32 3.67 3.10 19.50
N TYR A 33 2.90 3.63 18.56
CA TYR A 33 3.40 4.36 17.40
C TYR A 33 2.72 5.73 17.27
N GLU A 34 3.47 6.72 16.81
CA GLU A 34 2.92 8.04 16.44
C GLU A 34 1.85 7.89 15.36
N ASN A 35 2.02 6.92 14.46
CA ASN A 35 0.99 6.52 13.51
C ASN A 35 -0.07 5.67 14.22
N MET A 36 -1.17 6.29 14.64
CA MET A 36 -2.29 5.61 15.31
C MET A 36 -3.00 4.57 14.43
N ASN A 37 -2.67 4.51 13.15
CA ASN A 37 -3.25 3.53 12.22
C ASN A 37 -2.48 2.20 12.19
N VAL A 38 -1.42 2.05 12.98
CA VAL A 38 -0.72 0.77 13.15
C VAL A 38 -1.59 -0.18 13.98
N ASP A 39 -1.99 -1.28 13.37
CA ASP A 39 -2.74 -2.36 14.01
C ASP A 39 -1.77 -3.45 14.49
N LEU A 40 -1.36 -3.37 15.76
CA LEU A 40 -0.41 -4.31 16.34
C LEU A 40 -0.92 -5.77 16.34
N SER A 41 -2.23 -5.98 16.32
CA SER A 41 -2.80 -7.34 16.23
C SER A 41 -2.51 -8.00 14.88
N ARG A 42 -2.16 -7.19 13.87
CA ARG A 42 -1.87 -7.60 12.50
C ARG A 42 -0.38 -7.63 12.17
N THR A 43 0.50 -7.30 13.08
CA THR A 43 1.96 -7.30 12.88
C THR A 43 2.50 -8.65 12.37
N THR A 44 1.82 -9.76 12.68
CA THR A 44 2.14 -11.09 12.15
C THR A 44 1.94 -11.24 10.64
N MET A 45 1.28 -10.28 9.99
CA MET A 45 1.12 -10.22 8.54
C MET A 45 2.27 -9.46 7.85
N ASN A 46 3.14 -8.79 8.61
CA ASN A 46 4.35 -8.20 8.07
C ASN A 46 5.28 -9.32 7.59
N VAL A 47 5.95 -9.08 6.44
CA VAL A 47 6.84 -10.08 5.86
C VAL A 47 8.29 -9.59 5.95
N SER A 48 9.13 -10.33 6.66
CA SER A 48 10.56 -10.08 6.72
C SER A 48 11.26 -10.90 5.63
N PHE A 49 11.74 -10.22 4.58
CA PHE A 49 12.56 -10.82 3.53
C PHE A 49 14.01 -10.98 3.98
N LYS A 50 14.46 -10.09 4.86
CA LYS A 50 15.77 -10.14 5.48
C LYS A 50 15.72 -9.48 6.86
N GLY A 51 16.35 -10.10 7.85
CA GLY A 51 16.50 -9.54 9.20
C GLY A 51 17.95 -9.60 9.68
N CYS A 52 18.26 -8.83 10.72
CA CYS A 52 19.57 -8.82 11.40
C CYS A 52 19.65 -9.82 12.58
N GLY A 53 18.65 -10.70 12.73
CA GLY A 53 18.57 -11.65 13.83
C GLY A 53 18.37 -10.95 15.19
N GLU A 54 19.20 -11.27 16.16
CA GLU A 54 19.14 -10.68 17.51
C GLU A 54 19.92 -9.36 17.62
N LEU A 55 20.71 -9.02 16.60
CA LEU A 55 21.53 -7.80 16.59
C LEU A 55 20.66 -6.58 16.24
N THR A 56 21.07 -5.43 16.75
CA THR A 56 20.59 -4.14 16.27
C THR A 56 21.26 -3.78 14.94
N TYR A 57 20.71 -2.79 14.23
CA TYR A 57 21.32 -2.31 12.99
C TYR A 57 22.74 -1.75 13.22
N ASN A 58 22.98 -1.10 14.34
CA ASN A 58 24.32 -0.62 14.72
C ASN A 58 25.28 -1.76 15.03
N GLU A 59 24.86 -2.79 15.74
CA GLU A 59 25.68 -3.96 16.08
C GLU A 59 26.00 -4.77 14.80
N THR A 60 25.04 -4.92 13.89
CA THR A 60 25.27 -5.53 12.57
C THR A 60 26.35 -4.75 11.79
N LEU A 61 26.25 -3.43 11.76
CA LEU A 61 27.29 -2.58 11.14
C LEU A 61 28.66 -2.77 11.81
N ASP A 62 28.70 -2.79 13.15
CA ASP A 62 29.96 -2.96 13.90
C ASP A 62 30.59 -4.32 13.63
N GLN A 63 29.78 -5.37 13.53
CA GLN A 63 30.24 -6.68 13.10
C GLN A 63 30.80 -6.66 11.67
N MET A 64 30.10 -6.02 10.72
CA MET A 64 30.59 -5.90 9.33
C MET A 64 31.91 -5.13 9.24
N ILE A 65 32.12 -4.13 10.10
CA ILE A 65 33.38 -3.40 10.19
C ILE A 65 34.48 -4.30 10.76
N ALA A 66 34.20 -5.02 11.84
CA ALA A 66 35.16 -5.93 12.49
C ALA A 66 35.61 -7.05 11.55
N GLU A 67 34.69 -7.56 10.70
CA GLU A 67 34.97 -8.56 9.66
C GLU A 67 35.67 -7.97 8.41
N GLY A 68 35.88 -6.65 8.35
CA GLY A 68 36.51 -5.98 7.20
C GLY A 68 35.63 -5.91 5.95
N ARG A 69 34.35 -6.25 6.03
CA ARG A 69 33.39 -6.20 4.92
C ARG A 69 33.04 -4.77 4.50
N VAL A 70 33.06 -3.84 5.43
CA VAL A 70 32.79 -2.41 5.18
C VAL A 70 33.73 -1.52 5.96
N SER A 71 33.94 -0.29 5.48
CA SER A 71 34.79 0.69 6.11
C SER A 71 34.12 2.05 6.24
N LEU A 72 34.18 2.62 7.44
CA LEU A 72 33.76 3.99 7.73
C LEU A 72 34.92 4.98 7.73
N LYS A 73 36.12 4.56 7.30
CA LYS A 73 37.34 5.38 7.35
C LYS A 73 37.16 6.69 6.59
N GLY A 74 37.36 7.80 7.28
CA GLY A 74 37.25 9.15 6.72
C GLY A 74 35.83 9.74 6.78
N LEU A 75 34.86 9.04 7.35
CA LEU A 75 33.56 9.63 7.67
C LEU A 75 33.61 10.37 9.00
N LYS A 76 32.82 11.44 9.11
CA LYS A 76 32.59 12.15 10.37
C LYS A 76 31.67 11.34 11.27
N ALA A 77 31.64 11.62 12.58
CA ALA A 77 30.80 10.91 13.53
C ALA A 77 29.28 11.05 13.26
N ASP A 78 28.88 12.18 12.70
CA ASP A 78 27.51 12.52 12.33
C ASP A 78 27.16 12.19 10.87
N ALA A 79 28.05 11.51 10.16
CA ALA A 79 27.84 11.18 8.77
C ALA A 79 26.67 10.20 8.57
N THR A 80 26.04 10.31 7.43
CA THR A 80 25.07 9.32 6.95
C THR A 80 25.78 8.00 6.68
N VAL A 81 25.34 6.96 7.36
CA VAL A 81 25.90 5.61 7.25
C VAL A 81 24.89 4.64 6.66
N PHE A 82 23.62 4.81 6.97
CA PHE A 82 22.55 3.95 6.50
C PHE A 82 21.68 4.66 5.46
N ASN A 83 21.15 3.90 4.55
CA ASN A 83 20.06 4.29 3.68
C ASN A 83 18.81 3.48 4.03
N GLU A 84 17.73 4.14 4.31
CA GLU A 84 16.41 3.56 4.35
C GLU A 84 15.77 3.75 2.97
N MET A 85 15.57 2.67 2.24
CA MET A 85 14.83 2.70 0.98
C MET A 85 13.39 2.28 1.26
N ILE A 86 12.44 3.12 0.85
CA ILE A 86 11.01 2.85 0.99
C ILE A 86 10.44 2.68 -0.42
N MET A 87 9.78 1.54 -0.65
CA MET A 87 9.10 1.25 -1.90
C MET A 87 7.61 1.14 -1.65
N ASP A 88 6.84 1.78 -2.51
CA ASP A 88 5.40 1.95 -2.33
C ASP A 88 4.66 1.98 -3.66
N VAL A 89 3.41 1.53 -3.64
CA VAL A 89 2.40 1.70 -4.70
C VAL A 89 1.08 2.04 -4.03
N ASN A 90 0.22 2.78 -4.72
CA ASN A 90 -1.10 3.12 -4.20
C ASN A 90 -1.84 1.88 -3.68
N THR A 91 -2.43 1.96 -2.50
CA THR A 91 -3.18 0.86 -1.86
C THR A 91 -4.26 0.27 -2.77
N ASP A 92 -4.94 1.10 -3.57
CA ASP A 92 -5.99 0.71 -4.52
C ASP A 92 -5.47 -0.27 -5.58
N TYR A 93 -4.19 -0.18 -5.94
CA TYR A 93 -3.53 -1.09 -6.87
C TYR A 93 -3.59 -2.55 -6.38
N PHE A 94 -3.22 -2.77 -5.14
CA PHE A 94 -3.23 -4.12 -4.57
C PHE A 94 -4.64 -4.68 -4.42
N GLU A 95 -5.62 -3.84 -4.05
CA GLU A 95 -7.01 -4.26 -3.95
C GLU A 95 -7.59 -4.73 -5.29
N GLN A 96 -7.14 -4.15 -6.40
CA GLN A 96 -7.54 -4.52 -7.75
C GLN A 96 -6.84 -5.78 -8.28
N HIS A 97 -5.71 -6.21 -7.68
CA HIS A 97 -4.88 -7.31 -8.15
C HIS A 97 -4.82 -8.52 -7.20
N GLY A 98 -5.68 -8.59 -6.19
CA GLY A 98 -5.73 -9.74 -5.27
C GLY A 98 -5.23 -9.46 -3.85
N GLY A 99 -5.01 -8.18 -3.50
CA GLY A 99 -4.74 -7.75 -2.12
C GLY A 99 -3.39 -8.22 -1.58
N TYR A 100 -3.41 -8.78 -0.37
CA TYR A 100 -2.23 -9.14 0.40
C TYR A 100 -1.26 -10.10 -0.32
N GLU A 101 -1.78 -11.17 -0.90
CA GLU A 101 -0.96 -12.18 -1.58
C GLU A 101 -0.22 -11.60 -2.80
N TYR A 102 -0.88 -10.70 -3.51
CA TYR A 102 -0.25 -10.01 -4.62
C TYR A 102 0.80 -9.00 -4.14
N ALA A 103 0.54 -8.31 -3.03
CA ALA A 103 1.49 -7.38 -2.41
C ALA A 103 2.75 -8.13 -1.94
N CYS A 104 2.64 -9.32 -1.36
CA CYS A 104 3.80 -10.14 -0.97
C CYS A 104 4.71 -10.42 -2.17
N ARG A 105 4.15 -10.87 -3.30
CA ARG A 105 4.93 -11.12 -4.52
C ARG A 105 5.54 -9.87 -5.13
N PHE A 106 4.79 -8.77 -5.09
CA PHE A 106 5.27 -7.47 -5.56
C PHE A 106 6.48 -7.00 -4.76
N TYR A 107 6.40 -7.05 -3.43
CA TYR A 107 7.49 -6.58 -2.58
C TYR A 107 8.65 -7.57 -2.47
N GLU A 108 8.45 -8.85 -2.74
CA GLU A 108 9.55 -9.81 -2.95
C GLU A 108 10.38 -9.41 -4.19
N ALA A 109 9.73 -9.11 -5.31
CA ALA A 109 10.42 -8.61 -6.50
C ALA A 109 11.11 -7.25 -6.25
N ALA A 110 10.45 -6.34 -5.50
CA ALA A 110 11.05 -5.08 -5.09
C ALA A 110 12.27 -5.26 -4.17
N PHE A 111 12.26 -6.26 -3.29
CA PHE A 111 13.42 -6.64 -2.49
C PHE A 111 14.58 -7.10 -3.36
N HIS A 112 14.35 -7.95 -4.38
CA HIS A 112 15.39 -8.35 -5.34
C HIS A 112 15.94 -7.17 -6.14
N PHE A 113 15.12 -6.18 -6.46
CA PHE A 113 15.61 -4.92 -7.02
C PHE A 113 16.60 -4.22 -6.08
N ALA A 114 16.29 -4.13 -4.79
CA ALA A 114 17.21 -3.52 -3.82
C ALA A 114 18.50 -4.35 -3.65
N GLU A 115 18.42 -5.68 -3.70
CA GLU A 115 19.62 -6.53 -3.72
C GLU A 115 20.52 -6.21 -4.92
N SER A 116 19.94 -5.95 -6.10
CA SER A 116 20.71 -5.57 -7.29
C SER A 116 21.40 -4.21 -7.14
N LEU A 117 20.81 -3.28 -6.38
CA LEU A 117 21.36 -1.95 -6.16
C LEU A 117 22.45 -1.92 -5.08
N TYR A 118 22.18 -2.52 -3.93
CA TYR A 118 23.06 -2.43 -2.76
C TYR A 118 24.07 -3.58 -2.66
N GLY A 119 23.74 -4.70 -3.28
CA GLY A 119 24.39 -5.99 -3.02
C GLY A 119 23.75 -6.67 -1.80
N LYS A 120 23.52 -7.96 -1.91
CA LYS A 120 22.83 -8.77 -0.91
C LYS A 120 23.42 -8.61 0.50
N ASP A 121 24.74 -8.55 0.61
CA ASP A 121 25.44 -8.50 1.91
C ASP A 121 25.38 -7.12 2.57
N ASN A 122 25.06 -6.07 1.82
CA ASN A 122 24.97 -4.71 2.33
C ASN A 122 23.55 -4.31 2.76
N ILE A 123 22.54 -5.18 2.57
CA ILE A 123 21.20 -4.99 3.13
C ILE A 123 21.20 -5.57 4.55
N ILE A 124 20.79 -4.78 5.52
CA ILE A 124 20.70 -5.17 6.93
C ILE A 124 19.33 -5.78 7.23
N SER A 125 18.29 -5.11 6.78
CA SER A 125 16.90 -5.54 7.01
C SER A 125 16.02 -5.16 5.82
N ALA A 126 14.99 -5.98 5.56
CA ALA A 126 13.96 -5.72 4.56
C ALA A 126 12.62 -6.26 5.06
N VAL A 127 11.69 -5.38 5.36
CA VAL A 127 10.39 -5.71 5.96
C VAL A 127 9.26 -5.04 5.17
N MET A 128 8.33 -5.85 4.66
CA MET A 128 7.05 -5.37 4.16
C MET A 128 6.09 -5.17 5.33
N HIS A 129 5.61 -3.95 5.50
CA HIS A 129 4.53 -3.68 6.45
C HIS A 129 3.16 -3.97 5.80
N ALA A 130 2.31 -4.65 6.55
CA ALA A 130 0.94 -5.00 6.17
C ALA A 130 -0.06 -4.74 7.32
N ASP A 131 0.35 -3.94 8.29
CA ASP A 131 -0.35 -3.66 9.54
C ASP A 131 -0.75 -2.18 9.70
N GLU A 132 -0.63 -1.37 8.66
CA GLU A 132 -1.04 0.04 8.70
C GLU A 132 -2.40 0.23 8.01
N LEU A 133 -3.45 0.55 8.80
CA LEU A 133 -4.80 0.77 8.28
C LEU A 133 -4.85 2.02 7.39
N ASN A 134 -5.37 1.87 6.18
CA ASN A 134 -5.68 3.00 5.31
C ASN A 134 -7.14 3.43 5.50
N ILE A 135 -7.37 4.48 6.29
CA ILE A 135 -8.71 4.93 6.67
C ILE A 135 -9.54 5.30 5.43
N ALA A 136 -8.98 6.08 4.50
CA ALA A 136 -9.70 6.53 3.32
C ALA A 136 -10.14 5.37 2.41
N MET A 137 -9.29 4.34 2.28
CA MET A 137 -9.63 3.15 1.50
C MET A 137 -10.57 2.23 2.25
N THR A 138 -10.44 2.13 3.58
CA THR A 138 -11.38 1.41 4.45
C THR A 138 -12.80 1.96 4.29
N GLU A 139 -12.96 3.26 4.27
CA GLU A 139 -14.27 3.89 4.02
C GLU A 139 -14.77 3.66 2.60
N LYS A 140 -13.89 3.78 1.59
CA LYS A 140 -14.25 3.53 0.18
C LYS A 140 -14.76 2.11 -0.04
N TYR A 141 -14.13 1.11 0.58
CA TYR A 141 -14.45 -0.31 0.39
C TYR A 141 -15.42 -0.88 1.43
N GLY A 142 -15.72 -0.15 2.51
CA GLY A 142 -16.61 -0.61 3.59
C GLY A 142 -16.05 -1.78 4.41
N ARG A 143 -14.73 -2.03 4.35
CA ARG A 143 -14.01 -3.06 5.10
C ARG A 143 -12.59 -2.59 5.42
N PRO A 144 -11.92 -3.14 6.44
CA PRO A 144 -10.53 -2.78 6.74
C PRO A 144 -9.62 -2.99 5.54
N ILE A 145 -8.94 -1.93 5.11
CA ILE A 145 -7.95 -1.93 4.03
C ILE A 145 -6.63 -1.45 4.60
N TYR A 146 -5.57 -2.19 4.32
CA TYR A 146 -4.24 -1.91 4.83
C TYR A 146 -3.32 -1.38 3.73
N HIS A 147 -2.43 -0.49 4.11
CA HIS A 147 -1.41 0.07 3.24
C HIS A 147 -0.17 -0.81 3.28
N TYR A 148 0.20 -1.38 2.13
CA TYR A 148 1.38 -2.22 2.01
C TYR A 148 2.55 -1.37 1.49
N HIS A 149 3.71 -1.47 2.13
CA HIS A 149 4.93 -0.81 1.71
C HIS A 149 6.16 -1.57 2.23
N LEU A 150 7.28 -1.44 1.53
CA LEU A 150 8.52 -2.14 1.85
C LEU A 150 9.55 -1.16 2.38
N HIS A 151 10.08 -1.43 3.58
CA HIS A 151 11.24 -0.77 4.14
C HIS A 151 12.48 -1.63 3.94
N ILE A 152 13.56 -1.03 3.46
CA ILE A 152 14.86 -1.68 3.32
C ILE A 152 15.91 -0.81 4.00
N MET A 153 16.58 -1.35 5.01
CA MET A 153 17.72 -0.73 5.64
C MET A 153 19.00 -1.30 5.04
N ALA A 154 19.81 -0.45 4.39
CA ALA A 154 21.02 -0.87 3.69
C ALA A 154 22.19 0.09 3.92
N LEU A 155 23.39 -0.41 3.67
CA LEU A 155 24.63 0.38 3.66
C LEU A 155 24.95 0.82 2.22
N PRO A 156 25.14 2.12 1.96
CA PRO A 156 25.55 2.62 0.64
C PRO A 156 27.05 2.39 0.41
N VAL A 157 27.44 1.13 0.20
CA VAL A 157 28.83 0.73 -0.01
C VAL A 157 29.24 1.00 -1.45
N VAL A 158 30.45 1.50 -1.62
CA VAL A 158 31.13 1.68 -2.90
C VAL A 158 32.55 1.21 -2.80
N ASP A 159 33.05 0.59 -3.85
CA ASP A 159 34.45 0.17 -3.94
C ASP A 159 35.35 1.39 -4.17
N LYS A 160 36.36 1.50 -3.35
CA LYS A 160 37.37 2.55 -3.45
C LYS A 160 38.74 1.88 -3.66
N GLU A 161 39.28 2.02 -4.86
CA GLU A 161 40.63 1.65 -5.12
C GLU A 161 41.63 2.59 -4.42
N VAL A 162 42.50 2.04 -3.63
CA VAL A 162 43.67 2.72 -3.09
C VAL A 162 44.88 2.32 -3.93
N ARG A 163 45.49 3.30 -4.56
CA ARG A 163 46.64 3.02 -5.47
C ARG A 163 47.94 3.40 -4.77
N TRP A 164 49.01 2.68 -5.14
CA TRP A 164 50.33 3.00 -4.69
C TRP A 164 50.72 4.42 -5.13
N THR A 165 51.15 5.23 -4.20
CA THR A 165 51.53 6.63 -4.44
C THR A 165 53.04 6.70 -4.82
N LYS A 166 53.48 7.88 -5.26
CA LYS A 166 54.91 8.17 -5.53
C LYS A 166 55.83 7.92 -4.37
N ARG A 167 55.29 7.70 -3.16
CA ARG A 167 56.10 7.36 -1.94
C ARG A 167 56.40 5.88 -1.83
N CYS A 168 55.90 5.06 -2.75
CA CYS A 168 56.23 3.62 -2.81
C CYS A 168 57.73 3.44 -3.13
N LYS A 169 58.35 2.55 -2.40
CA LYS A 169 59.79 2.25 -2.59
C LYS A 169 60.06 1.53 -3.93
N ASP A 170 59.04 0.80 -4.45
CA ASP A 170 59.12 0.14 -5.75
C ASP A 170 58.42 1.01 -6.81
N PRO A 171 59.17 1.61 -7.74
CA PRO A 171 58.62 2.43 -8.81
C PRO A 171 57.66 1.68 -9.74
N ALA A 172 57.79 0.37 -9.88
CA ALA A 172 56.96 -0.48 -10.75
C ALA A 172 55.51 -0.60 -10.20
N LEU A 173 55.34 -0.43 -8.90
CA LEU A 173 54.03 -0.49 -8.24
C LEU A 173 53.28 0.85 -8.27
N VAL A 174 53.95 1.96 -8.51
CA VAL A 174 53.30 3.30 -8.48
C VAL A 174 52.16 3.37 -9.49
N GLY A 175 50.97 3.73 -9.03
CA GLY A 175 49.76 3.80 -9.84
C GLY A 175 48.97 2.50 -9.93
N THR A 176 49.54 1.36 -9.54
CA THR A 176 48.80 0.08 -9.47
C THR A 176 47.87 0.07 -8.24
N VAL A 177 46.84 -0.78 -8.25
CA VAL A 177 45.93 -0.95 -7.12
C VAL A 177 46.63 -1.65 -5.97
N LYS A 178 46.67 -1.00 -4.81
CA LYS A 178 47.24 -1.54 -3.59
C LYS A 178 46.22 -2.36 -2.81
N GLU A 179 45.01 -1.82 -2.68
CA GLU A 179 43.91 -2.44 -1.98
C GLU A 179 42.57 -1.85 -2.49
N VAL A 180 41.51 -2.63 -2.36
CA VAL A 180 40.12 -2.14 -2.56
C VAL A 180 39.46 -2.06 -1.22
N ILE A 181 38.91 -0.88 -0.89
CA ILE A 181 38.20 -0.64 0.35
C ILE A 181 36.71 -0.55 0.02
N HIS A 182 35.89 -1.36 0.67
CA HIS A 182 34.42 -1.30 0.61
C HIS A 182 33.94 -0.15 1.52
N GLN A 183 33.97 1.08 0.99
CA GLN A 183 33.71 2.29 1.74
C GLN A 183 32.22 2.60 1.76
N VAL A 184 31.64 2.82 2.96
CA VAL A 184 30.31 3.40 3.08
C VAL A 184 30.35 4.86 2.63
N SER A 185 29.54 5.22 1.64
CA SER A 185 29.48 6.58 1.09
C SER A 185 28.17 6.84 0.34
N HIS A 186 27.23 7.48 1.01
CA HIS A 186 25.95 7.87 0.39
C HIS A 186 26.14 8.73 -0.86
N SER A 187 26.94 9.80 -0.79
CA SER A 187 27.14 10.74 -1.89
C SER A 187 27.78 10.13 -3.14
N LYS A 188 28.61 9.07 -2.97
CA LYS A 188 29.20 8.36 -4.11
C LYS A 188 28.24 7.33 -4.68
N LYS A 189 27.48 6.64 -3.84
CA LYS A 189 26.48 5.66 -4.24
C LYS A 189 25.37 6.31 -5.06
N TRP A 190 24.90 7.46 -4.62
CA TRP A 190 23.81 8.23 -5.22
C TRP A 190 24.31 9.43 -6.01
N LYS A 191 25.39 9.25 -6.75
CA LYS A 191 25.91 10.28 -7.64
C LYS A 191 25.01 10.46 -8.84
N SER A 192 24.73 11.73 -9.21
CA SER A 192 24.02 12.06 -10.45
C SER A 192 24.77 11.52 -11.67
N GLU A 193 24.06 10.94 -12.60
CA GLU A 193 24.60 10.37 -13.85
C GLU A 193 24.65 11.46 -14.94
N LYS A 194 25.68 11.39 -15.79
CA LYS A 194 25.76 12.29 -16.96
C LYS A 194 24.67 11.92 -17.97
N ALA A 195 23.88 12.89 -18.41
CA ALA A 195 22.97 12.68 -19.51
C ALA A 195 23.77 12.51 -20.81
N VAL A 196 23.51 11.43 -21.52
CA VAL A 196 24.09 11.14 -22.84
C VAL A 196 22.97 10.88 -23.84
N ASP A 197 23.27 11.15 -25.14
CA ASP A 197 22.37 10.80 -26.23
C ASP A 197 22.49 9.30 -26.61
N GLU A 198 21.76 8.88 -27.64
CA GLU A 198 21.76 7.49 -28.12
C GLU A 198 23.15 7.01 -28.62
N ASP A 199 24.01 7.95 -29.04
CA ASP A 199 25.38 7.71 -29.51
C ASP A 199 26.41 7.77 -28.37
N GLY A 200 25.98 8.04 -27.12
CA GLY A 200 26.85 8.16 -25.95
C GLY A 200 27.52 9.52 -25.78
N ASN A 201 27.16 10.54 -26.59
CA ASN A 201 27.70 11.88 -26.46
C ASN A 201 27.05 12.66 -25.32
N PRO A 202 27.81 13.55 -24.64
CA PRO A 202 27.26 14.33 -23.53
C PRO A 202 26.18 15.30 -24.00
N ILE A 203 24.99 15.23 -23.36
CA ILE A 203 23.93 16.19 -23.58
C ILE A 203 24.29 17.49 -22.85
N LEU A 204 24.33 18.59 -23.60
CA LEU A 204 24.65 19.90 -23.04
C LEU A 204 23.38 20.79 -22.97
N ASN A 205 23.31 21.61 -21.93
CA ASN A 205 22.25 22.60 -21.81
C ASN A 205 22.50 23.81 -22.72
N ARG A 206 21.54 24.77 -22.78
CA ARG A 206 21.65 25.98 -23.59
C ARG A 206 22.91 26.84 -23.30
N LYS A 207 23.59 26.60 -22.15
CA LYS A 207 24.83 27.31 -21.75
C LYS A 207 26.08 26.45 -22.01
N GLY A 208 25.99 25.37 -22.78
CA GLY A 208 27.10 24.45 -23.06
C GLY A 208 27.59 23.61 -21.88
N LYS A 209 26.82 23.52 -20.79
CA LYS A 209 27.19 22.71 -19.64
C LYS A 209 26.53 21.33 -19.70
N GLN A 210 27.28 20.29 -19.30
CA GLN A 210 26.80 18.92 -19.17
C GLN A 210 25.52 18.87 -18.33
N VAL A 211 24.48 18.24 -18.87
CA VAL A 211 23.25 17.90 -18.16
C VAL A 211 23.48 16.64 -17.34
N TYR A 212 22.90 16.59 -16.13
CA TYR A 212 22.93 15.42 -15.28
C TYR A 212 21.52 14.97 -14.94
N HIS A 213 21.30 13.68 -14.94
CA HIS A 213 20.10 13.08 -14.36
C HIS A 213 20.28 12.95 -12.85
N ALA A 214 19.32 13.45 -12.08
CA ALA A 214 19.33 13.26 -10.64
C ALA A 214 19.24 11.76 -10.34
N SER A 215 20.09 11.27 -9.43
CA SER A 215 20.18 9.85 -9.09
C SER A 215 18.83 9.24 -8.67
N TYR A 216 18.01 10.00 -7.96
CA TYR A 216 16.69 9.53 -7.54
C TYR A 216 15.69 9.47 -8.70
N SER A 217 15.84 10.29 -9.75
CA SER A 217 15.05 10.14 -10.95
C SER A 217 15.43 8.86 -11.72
N VAL A 218 16.73 8.57 -11.80
CA VAL A 218 17.24 7.31 -12.38
C VAL A 218 16.79 6.09 -11.56
N LEU A 219 16.74 6.21 -10.23
CA LEU A 219 16.20 5.17 -9.36
C LEU A 219 14.73 4.85 -9.71
N GLN A 220 13.90 5.88 -9.93
CA GLN A 220 12.50 5.66 -10.31
C GLN A 220 12.39 4.94 -11.66
N ASP A 221 13.23 5.29 -12.64
CA ASP A 221 13.26 4.61 -13.94
C ASP A 221 13.62 3.13 -13.77
N LYS A 222 14.72 2.85 -13.09
CA LYS A 222 15.21 1.48 -12.83
C LYS A 222 14.21 0.63 -12.06
N PHE A 223 13.55 1.22 -11.07
CA PHE A 223 12.51 0.52 -10.28
C PHE A 223 11.30 0.18 -11.14
N PHE A 224 10.79 1.15 -11.90
CA PHE A 224 9.67 0.92 -12.81
C PHE A 224 10.00 -0.16 -13.84
N GLU A 225 11.18 -0.10 -14.47
CA GLU A 225 11.64 -1.08 -15.46
C GLU A 225 11.78 -2.48 -14.86
N HIS A 226 12.37 -2.59 -13.67
CA HIS A 226 12.51 -3.86 -12.97
C HIS A 226 11.16 -4.49 -12.66
N MET A 227 10.23 -3.73 -12.09
CA MET A 227 8.92 -4.25 -11.71
C MET A 227 8.07 -4.63 -12.93
N SER A 228 8.13 -3.83 -14.00
CA SER A 228 7.48 -4.16 -15.26
C SER A 228 8.11 -5.40 -15.92
N GLY A 229 9.43 -5.54 -15.87
CA GLY A 229 10.15 -6.71 -16.35
C GLY A 229 9.88 -7.99 -15.53
N ALA A 230 9.51 -7.84 -14.25
CA ALA A 230 9.07 -8.93 -13.39
C ALA A 230 7.58 -9.33 -13.62
N GLY A 231 6.90 -8.68 -14.58
CA GLY A 231 5.53 -9.02 -14.97
C GLY A 231 4.43 -8.30 -14.18
N PHE A 232 4.76 -7.27 -13.42
CA PHE A 232 3.77 -6.44 -12.74
C PHE A 232 3.30 -5.31 -13.67
N GLU A 233 2.00 -5.16 -13.84
CA GLU A 233 1.37 -4.20 -14.74
C GLU A 233 0.33 -3.34 -13.98
N GLY A 234 -0.19 -2.29 -14.62
CA GLY A 234 -1.28 -1.47 -14.05
C GLY A 234 -0.82 -0.32 -13.16
N PHE A 235 0.47 0.00 -13.15
CA PHE A 235 1.03 1.18 -12.53
C PHE A 235 1.92 1.95 -13.53
N SER A 236 2.26 3.17 -13.15
CA SER A 236 3.12 4.04 -13.95
C SER A 236 4.29 4.54 -13.12
N ARG A 237 5.35 4.88 -13.81
CA ARG A 237 6.43 5.65 -13.22
C ARG A 237 5.91 7.05 -12.86
N GLY A 238 6.33 7.59 -11.73
CA GLY A 238 6.04 8.97 -11.33
C GLY A 238 6.53 10.00 -12.35
N GLU A 239 5.95 11.20 -12.32
CA GLU A 239 6.27 12.29 -13.27
C GLU A 239 7.75 12.70 -13.18
N ARG A 240 8.43 12.76 -14.34
CA ARG A 240 9.83 13.20 -14.42
C ARG A 240 9.93 14.69 -14.18
N GLY A 241 10.87 15.09 -13.33
CA GLY A 241 11.09 16.49 -13.01
C GLY A 241 10.05 17.09 -12.06
N SER A 242 9.19 16.28 -11.47
CA SER A 242 8.30 16.73 -10.40
C SER A 242 9.12 17.33 -9.26
N THR A 243 8.78 18.55 -8.87
CA THR A 243 9.33 19.25 -7.69
C THR A 243 8.41 19.08 -6.47
N ALA A 244 7.41 18.20 -6.57
CA ALA A 244 6.52 17.91 -5.45
C ALA A 244 7.35 17.36 -4.29
N GLU A 245 7.39 18.12 -3.20
CA GLU A 245 8.03 17.67 -1.97
C GLU A 245 7.24 16.48 -1.41
N HIS A 246 7.96 15.48 -0.94
CA HIS A 246 7.35 14.40 -0.20
C HIS A 246 6.91 14.94 1.15
N LEU A 247 5.61 15.09 1.32
CA LEU A 247 5.05 15.35 2.64
C LEU A 247 5.41 14.15 3.54
N SER A 248 5.79 14.42 4.78
CA SER A 248 5.86 13.36 5.78
C SER A 248 4.50 12.65 5.85
N SER A 249 4.48 11.40 6.29
CA SER A 249 3.22 10.65 6.44
C SER A 249 2.19 11.41 7.30
N LEU A 250 2.67 12.15 8.29
CA LEU A 250 1.83 12.98 9.14
C LEU A 250 1.26 14.19 8.37
N GLU A 251 2.10 14.95 7.67
CA GLU A 251 1.67 16.11 6.87
C GLU A 251 0.69 15.71 5.76
N TYR A 252 0.94 14.57 5.11
CA TYR A 252 0.02 14.03 4.12
C TYR A 252 -1.33 13.69 4.75
N LYS A 253 -1.35 13.05 5.93
CA LYS A 253 -2.58 12.73 6.66
C LYS A 253 -3.34 13.99 7.06
N VAL A 254 -2.66 14.97 7.66
CA VAL A 254 -3.27 16.26 8.03
C VAL A 254 -3.91 16.92 6.80
N LYS A 255 -3.22 16.97 5.68
CA LYS A 255 -3.75 17.55 4.44
C LYS A 255 -4.96 16.78 3.88
N GLN A 256 -4.96 15.45 4.00
CA GLN A 256 -6.13 14.64 3.59
C GLN A 256 -7.31 14.85 4.56
N ASP A 257 -7.04 14.93 5.85
CA ASP A 257 -8.09 15.17 6.87
C ASP A 257 -8.67 16.58 6.76
N GLU A 258 -7.86 17.61 6.46
CA GLU A 258 -8.33 18.97 6.16
C GLU A 258 -9.25 18.98 4.93
N LYS A 259 -8.84 18.30 3.86
CA LYS A 259 -9.69 18.19 2.65
C LYS A 259 -11.01 17.49 2.96
N ARG A 260 -10.96 16.41 3.72
CA ARG A 260 -12.13 15.65 4.12
C ARG A 260 -13.05 16.47 5.03
N LEU A 261 -12.48 17.22 5.96
CA LEU A 261 -13.23 18.14 6.82
C LEU A 261 -13.98 19.19 5.97
N SER A 262 -13.31 19.78 4.98
CA SER A 262 -13.93 20.70 4.04
C SER A 262 -15.09 20.07 3.26
N GLU A 263 -14.90 18.86 2.72
CA GLU A 263 -15.93 18.11 2.00
C GLU A 263 -17.15 17.77 2.91
N LEU A 264 -16.89 17.45 4.18
CA LEU A 264 -17.96 17.21 5.17
C LEU A 264 -18.69 18.49 5.54
N GLN A 265 -17.97 19.60 5.70
CA GLN A 265 -18.58 20.91 5.96
C GLN A 265 -19.50 21.35 4.82
N ASP A 266 -19.07 21.15 3.56
CA ASP A 266 -19.88 21.44 2.37
C ASP A 266 -21.15 20.57 2.32
N LYS A 267 -21.04 19.28 2.67
CA LYS A 267 -22.19 18.38 2.77
C LYS A 267 -23.16 18.82 3.88
N ILE A 268 -22.65 19.12 5.06
CA ILE A 268 -23.47 19.62 6.19
C ILE A 268 -24.19 20.92 5.80
N ALA A 269 -23.49 21.86 5.14
CA ALA A 269 -24.09 23.08 4.64
C ALA A 269 -25.22 22.80 3.63
N GLY A 270 -25.00 21.87 2.70
CA GLY A 270 -25.99 21.44 1.71
C GLY A 270 -27.21 20.78 2.37
N GLU A 271 -27.00 19.88 3.34
CA GLU A 271 -28.09 19.25 4.10
C GLU A 271 -28.84 20.24 4.98
N GLN A 272 -28.14 21.23 5.58
CA GLN A 272 -28.77 22.28 6.37
C GLN A 272 -29.69 23.15 5.49
N VAL A 273 -29.24 23.52 4.29
CA VAL A 273 -30.09 24.26 3.34
C VAL A 273 -31.32 23.45 2.95
N ALA A 274 -31.14 22.14 2.68
CA ALA A 274 -32.24 21.24 2.36
C ALA A 274 -33.20 21.07 3.56
N TYR A 275 -32.67 20.96 4.79
CA TYR A 275 -33.43 20.88 6.02
C TYR A 275 -34.24 22.16 6.23
N ASP A 276 -33.62 23.35 6.10
CA ASP A 276 -34.28 24.64 6.28
C ASP A 276 -35.37 24.88 5.23
N ALA A 277 -35.11 24.46 3.97
CA ALA A 277 -36.11 24.52 2.91
C ALA A 277 -37.32 23.60 3.21
N ASN A 278 -37.04 22.38 3.69
CA ASN A 278 -38.06 21.43 4.09
C ASN A 278 -38.82 21.94 5.35
N HIS A 279 -38.10 22.46 6.32
CA HIS A 279 -38.71 22.94 7.59
C HIS A 279 -39.63 24.15 7.38
N LYS A 280 -39.33 25.01 6.38
CA LYS A 280 -40.27 26.09 5.96
C LYS A 280 -41.53 25.56 5.30
N ALA A 281 -41.48 24.33 4.78
CA ALA A 281 -42.63 23.68 4.15
C ALA A 281 -43.46 22.82 5.13
N PHE A 282 -42.94 22.53 6.32
CA PHE A 282 -43.66 21.75 7.33
C PHE A 282 -44.58 22.63 8.19
N MET A 283 -45.87 22.30 8.19
CA MET A 283 -46.80 22.78 9.22
C MET A 283 -46.61 21.95 10.49
N THR A 284 -46.59 22.57 11.64
CA THR A 284 -46.67 21.86 12.92
C THR A 284 -48.05 21.19 13.06
N PHE A 285 -48.15 20.15 13.89
CA PHE A 285 -49.45 19.51 14.17
C PHE A 285 -50.52 20.50 14.59
N GLY A 286 -50.17 21.53 15.41
CA GLY A 286 -51.09 22.57 15.82
C GLY A 286 -51.54 23.47 14.66
N GLU A 287 -50.67 23.78 13.71
CA GLU A 287 -51.03 24.50 12.49
C GLU A 287 -51.92 23.69 11.56
N ILE A 288 -51.65 22.38 11.42
CA ILE A 288 -52.50 21.47 10.67
C ILE A 288 -53.91 21.40 11.28
N ASP A 289 -53.99 21.22 12.60
CA ASP A 289 -55.27 21.16 13.32
C ASP A 289 -56.05 22.49 13.26
N SER A 290 -55.34 23.62 13.17
CA SER A 290 -55.94 24.96 13.12
C SER A 290 -56.22 25.45 11.69
N SER A 291 -55.72 24.78 10.66
CA SER A 291 -55.84 25.19 9.24
C SER A 291 -57.27 25.08 8.69
N GLY A 292 -58.15 24.35 9.35
CA GLY A 292 -59.53 24.15 8.92
C GLY A 292 -60.58 24.71 9.89
N LYS A 293 -61.39 25.68 9.46
CA LYS A 293 -62.54 26.20 10.26
C LYS A 293 -63.82 25.49 9.85
N LYS A 294 -64.48 24.84 10.80
CA LYS A 294 -65.74 24.16 10.58
C LYS A 294 -66.88 25.19 10.43
N THR A 295 -67.60 25.15 9.34
CA THR A 295 -68.74 25.99 9.06
C THR A 295 -70.01 25.45 9.75
N ILE A 296 -71.05 26.29 9.91
CA ILE A 296 -72.33 25.90 10.49
C ILE A 296 -72.97 24.72 9.71
N MET A 297 -72.66 24.57 8.44
CA MET A 297 -73.13 23.45 7.58
C MET A 297 -72.26 22.18 7.66
N GLY A 298 -71.28 22.10 8.59
CA GLY A 298 -70.46 20.95 8.78
C GLY A 298 -69.33 20.79 7.73
N LYS A 299 -69.13 21.79 6.86
CA LYS A 299 -68.00 21.83 5.89
C LYS A 299 -66.80 22.51 6.53
N TYR A 300 -65.58 22.10 6.12
CA TYR A 300 -64.38 22.81 6.53
C TYR A 300 -63.95 23.80 5.43
N THR A 301 -63.62 25.02 5.81
CA THR A 301 -63.01 26.02 4.94
C THR A 301 -61.51 26.11 5.32
N VAL A 302 -60.65 26.01 4.33
CA VAL A 302 -59.19 26.12 4.48
C VAL A 302 -58.73 27.31 3.63
N SER A 303 -57.77 28.09 4.09
CA SER A 303 -57.18 29.16 3.27
C SER A 303 -56.45 28.58 2.05
N ALA A 304 -56.34 29.37 0.97
CA ALA A 304 -55.61 28.91 -0.21
C ALA A 304 -54.14 28.56 0.13
N GLU A 305 -53.52 29.35 1.01
CA GLU A 305 -52.13 29.11 1.46
C GLU A 305 -51.99 27.83 2.29
N ASP A 306 -52.90 27.59 3.24
CA ASP A 306 -52.90 26.37 4.04
C ASP A 306 -53.20 25.14 3.18
N TYR A 307 -54.06 25.25 2.19
CA TYR A 307 -54.38 24.19 1.24
C TYR A 307 -53.16 23.80 0.39
N GLU A 308 -52.37 24.78 -0.10
CA GLU A 308 -51.14 24.52 -0.82
C GLU A 308 -50.08 23.84 0.09
N LYS A 309 -49.94 24.32 1.34
CA LYS A 309 -49.04 23.70 2.32
C LYS A 309 -49.45 22.27 2.63
N LEU A 310 -50.72 22.00 2.88
CA LEU A 310 -51.27 20.67 3.17
C LEU A 310 -51.10 19.72 1.97
N THR A 311 -51.35 20.18 0.75
CA THR A 311 -51.18 19.36 -0.45
C THR A 311 -49.70 19.05 -0.72
N THR A 312 -48.77 19.98 -0.44
CA THR A 312 -47.32 19.77 -0.54
C THR A 312 -46.86 18.73 0.48
N LEU A 313 -47.27 18.87 1.73
CA LEU A 313 -47.03 17.89 2.81
C LEU A 313 -47.57 16.51 2.47
N ALA A 314 -48.78 16.40 1.94
CA ALA A 314 -49.36 15.13 1.53
C ALA A 314 -48.56 14.45 0.42
N LYS A 315 -48.09 15.22 -0.58
CA LYS A 315 -47.23 14.69 -1.67
C LYS A 315 -45.84 14.23 -1.14
N GLN A 316 -45.24 14.99 -0.26
CA GLN A 316 -43.96 14.65 0.39
C GLN A 316 -44.08 13.41 1.28
N SER A 317 -45.16 13.31 2.07
CA SER A 317 -45.46 12.15 2.90
C SER A 317 -45.63 10.88 2.06
N TYR A 318 -46.25 10.97 0.90
CA TYR A 318 -46.40 9.83 -0.01
C TYR A 318 -45.05 9.35 -0.56
N SER A 319 -44.17 10.27 -0.96
CA SER A 319 -42.80 9.93 -1.42
C SER A 319 -41.95 9.34 -0.28
N ALA A 320 -42.01 9.93 0.92
CA ALA A 320 -41.28 9.44 2.09
C ALA A 320 -41.71 8.03 2.53
N VAL A 321 -43.00 7.69 2.43
CA VAL A 321 -43.54 6.36 2.72
C VAL A 321 -43.01 5.34 1.70
N ALA A 322 -42.94 5.73 0.41
CA ALA A 322 -42.41 4.87 -0.63
C ALA A 322 -40.91 4.58 -0.44
N GLU A 323 -40.16 5.61 -0.07
CA GLU A 323 -38.71 5.50 0.23
C GLU A 323 -38.46 4.67 1.49
N ALA A 324 -39.19 4.91 2.56
CA ALA A 324 -39.13 4.11 3.78
C ALA A 324 -39.42 2.62 3.53
N LYS A 325 -40.36 2.31 2.65
CA LYS A 325 -40.66 0.92 2.25
C LYS A 325 -39.47 0.31 1.50
N LYS A 326 -38.84 1.04 0.57
CA LYS A 326 -37.63 0.60 -0.16
C LYS A 326 -36.46 0.33 0.77
N LEU A 327 -36.18 1.28 1.68
CA LEU A 327 -35.11 1.15 2.67
C LEU A 327 -35.36 -0.01 3.64
N LYS A 328 -36.60 -0.26 4.03
CA LYS A 328 -36.95 -1.41 4.87
C LYS A 328 -36.69 -2.75 4.17
N GLU A 329 -36.96 -2.81 2.87
CA GLU A 329 -36.72 -4.01 2.07
C GLU A 329 -35.22 -4.27 1.86
N GLU A 330 -34.43 -3.18 1.62
CA GLU A 330 -32.99 -3.25 1.52
C GLU A 330 -32.34 -3.66 2.86
N ASN A 331 -32.78 -3.10 3.97
CA ASN A 331 -32.34 -3.49 5.31
C ASN A 331 -32.62 -4.97 5.61
N ARG A 332 -33.78 -5.50 5.18
CA ARG A 332 -34.11 -6.92 5.32
C ARG A 332 -33.17 -7.80 4.48
N ARG A 333 -32.84 -7.37 3.26
CA ARG A 333 -31.90 -8.06 2.38
C ARG A 333 -30.49 -8.08 2.96
N LEU A 334 -30.02 -6.96 3.47
CA LEU A 334 -28.71 -6.83 4.13
C LEU A 334 -28.63 -7.68 5.39
N SER A 335 -29.66 -7.68 6.23
CA SER A 335 -29.71 -8.53 7.43
C SER A 335 -29.64 -10.02 7.08
N SER A 336 -30.33 -10.46 6.02
CA SER A 336 -30.23 -11.85 5.55
C SER A 336 -28.82 -12.18 5.05
N ARG A 337 -28.15 -11.23 4.39
CA ARG A 337 -26.78 -11.40 3.92
C ARG A 337 -25.79 -11.50 5.08
N ILE A 338 -25.94 -10.64 6.10
CA ILE A 338 -25.15 -10.68 7.34
C ILE A 338 -25.28 -12.05 7.99
N TRP A 339 -26.49 -12.53 8.19
CA TRP A 339 -26.72 -13.85 8.80
C TRP A 339 -26.07 -14.99 8.01
N SER A 340 -26.14 -14.95 6.67
CA SER A 340 -25.47 -15.94 5.81
C SER A 340 -23.95 -15.90 5.97
N LEU A 341 -23.34 -14.72 6.02
CA LEU A 341 -21.90 -14.54 6.18
C LEU A 341 -21.44 -14.98 7.60
N GLU A 342 -22.19 -14.66 8.63
CA GLU A 342 -21.91 -15.11 10.00
C GLU A 342 -21.93 -16.64 10.12
N SER A 343 -22.90 -17.29 9.45
CA SER A 343 -22.98 -18.75 9.38
C SER A 343 -21.77 -19.35 8.67
N GLU A 344 -21.32 -18.74 7.56
CA GLU A 344 -20.13 -19.17 6.82
C GLU A 344 -18.84 -18.98 7.65
N VAL A 345 -18.69 -17.85 8.31
CA VAL A 345 -17.56 -17.58 9.22
C VAL A 345 -17.53 -18.61 10.36
N SER A 346 -18.69 -18.95 10.95
CA SER A 346 -18.77 -19.96 12.00
C SER A 346 -18.32 -21.34 11.48
N ARG A 347 -18.77 -21.73 10.30
CA ARG A 347 -18.37 -22.99 9.66
C ARG A 347 -16.87 -23.02 9.38
N LEU A 348 -16.30 -21.94 8.85
CA LEU A 348 -14.86 -21.85 8.54
C LEU A 348 -14.02 -21.89 9.83
N ARG A 349 -14.47 -21.25 10.91
CA ARG A 349 -13.80 -21.32 12.22
C ARG A 349 -13.77 -22.76 12.77
N THR A 350 -14.87 -23.49 12.65
CA THR A 350 -14.94 -24.90 13.06
C THR A 350 -13.96 -25.74 12.22
N ALA A 351 -13.99 -25.60 10.89
CA ALA A 351 -13.09 -26.32 10.01
C ALA A 351 -11.60 -26.01 10.28
N LEU A 352 -11.29 -24.74 10.57
CA LEU A 352 -9.94 -24.33 10.95
C LEU A 352 -9.50 -24.95 12.29
N SER A 353 -10.42 -25.01 13.26
CA SER A 353 -10.14 -25.65 14.57
C SER A 353 -9.86 -27.16 14.40
N GLU A 354 -10.69 -27.84 13.60
CA GLU A 354 -10.48 -29.26 13.30
C GLU A 354 -9.15 -29.52 12.57
N LEU A 355 -8.80 -28.64 11.61
CA LEU A 355 -7.53 -28.73 10.90
C LEU A 355 -6.34 -28.52 11.86
N LYS A 356 -6.43 -27.54 12.76
CA LYS A 356 -5.39 -27.29 13.77
C LYS A 356 -5.18 -28.52 14.68
N GLU A 357 -6.25 -29.15 15.13
CA GLU A 357 -6.13 -30.36 15.94
C GLU A 357 -5.53 -31.53 15.14
N LYS A 358 -5.91 -31.70 13.88
CA LYS A 358 -5.30 -32.70 12.98
C LYS A 358 -3.81 -32.44 12.73
N CYS A 359 -3.42 -31.18 12.62
CA CYS A 359 -2.02 -30.79 12.37
C CYS A 359 -1.14 -30.83 13.64
N LYS A 360 -1.74 -30.75 14.83
CA LYS A 360 -1.01 -30.68 16.09
C LYS A 360 0.02 -31.79 16.28
N PRO A 361 -0.28 -33.11 16.04
CA PRO A 361 0.73 -34.15 16.16
C PRO A 361 1.95 -33.96 15.27
N TYR A 362 1.74 -33.42 14.04
CA TYR A 362 2.82 -33.15 13.08
C TYR A 362 3.68 -31.97 13.54
N LEU A 363 3.04 -30.92 14.09
CA LEU A 363 3.75 -29.78 14.65
C LEU A 363 4.57 -30.16 15.89
N ASP A 364 4.03 -31.03 16.73
CA ASP A 364 4.74 -31.54 17.91
C ASP A 364 5.92 -32.45 17.52
N ALA A 365 5.74 -33.29 16.49
CA ALA A 365 6.83 -34.08 15.93
C ALA A 365 7.93 -33.19 15.29
N LEU A 366 7.54 -32.11 14.61
CA LEU A 366 8.48 -31.14 14.04
C LEU A 366 9.29 -30.41 15.11
N LYS A 367 8.67 -30.07 16.25
CA LYS A 367 9.35 -29.47 17.41
C LYS A 367 10.31 -30.44 18.08
N ALA A 368 9.94 -31.73 18.15
CA ALA A 368 10.76 -32.77 18.78
C ALA A 368 11.97 -33.18 17.94
N ALA A 369 11.85 -33.20 16.60
CA ALA A 369 12.91 -33.62 15.69
C ALA A 369 13.00 -32.73 14.44
N PRO A 370 13.39 -31.45 14.59
CA PRO A 370 13.23 -30.46 13.54
C PRO A 370 13.93 -30.80 12.22
N LYS A 371 15.14 -31.35 12.26
CA LYS A 371 15.92 -31.66 11.04
C LYS A 371 15.33 -32.84 10.27
N ALA A 372 15.07 -33.96 10.93
CA ALA A 372 14.57 -35.17 10.27
C ALA A 372 13.16 -34.99 9.69
N VAL A 373 12.28 -34.28 10.41
CA VAL A 373 10.90 -33.98 9.93
C VAL A 373 10.94 -32.99 8.79
N LYS A 374 11.81 -31.99 8.83
CA LYS A 374 11.97 -31.02 7.74
C LYS A 374 12.45 -31.69 6.46
N GLU A 375 13.48 -32.51 6.53
CA GLU A 375 13.99 -33.27 5.37
C GLU A 375 12.94 -34.19 4.75
N PHE A 376 12.13 -34.83 5.59
CA PHE A 376 11.02 -35.68 5.15
C PHE A 376 9.91 -34.86 4.45
N ILE A 377 9.49 -33.72 5.02
CA ILE A 377 8.48 -32.84 4.45
C ILE A 377 8.98 -32.22 3.14
N ASP A 378 10.20 -31.72 3.10
CA ASP A 378 10.81 -31.17 1.88
C ASP A 378 10.86 -32.23 0.77
N GLY A 379 11.17 -33.48 1.10
CA GLY A 379 11.12 -34.60 0.15
C GLY A 379 9.72 -34.90 -0.40
N ILE A 380 8.69 -34.75 0.44
CA ILE A 380 7.28 -34.88 0.01
C ILE A 380 6.88 -33.69 -0.87
N LEU A 381 7.17 -32.46 -0.47
CA LEU A 381 6.82 -31.25 -1.22
C LEU A 381 7.46 -31.23 -2.63
N VAL A 382 8.68 -31.70 -2.75
CA VAL A 382 9.33 -31.87 -4.07
C VAL A 382 8.57 -32.86 -4.96
N LYS A 383 8.06 -33.96 -4.37
CA LYS A 383 7.25 -34.95 -5.13
C LYS A 383 5.89 -34.35 -5.54
N PHE A 384 5.22 -33.61 -4.67
CA PHE A 384 3.95 -32.95 -5.00
C PHE A 384 4.11 -31.86 -6.08
N LYS A 385 5.13 -31.01 -5.97
CA LYS A 385 5.43 -29.99 -7.02
C LYS A 385 5.75 -30.61 -8.38
N LYS A 386 6.29 -31.83 -8.40
CA LYS A 386 6.53 -32.57 -9.64
C LYS A 386 5.21 -33.12 -10.21
N GLN A 387 4.29 -33.61 -9.37
CA GLN A 387 2.95 -34.06 -9.78
C GLN A 387 2.06 -32.90 -10.27
N GLU A 388 2.08 -31.73 -9.62
CA GLU A 388 1.35 -30.56 -10.10
C GLU A 388 1.82 -30.09 -11.47
N LYS A 389 3.12 -30.14 -11.76
CA LYS A 389 3.65 -29.84 -13.11
C LYS A 389 3.16 -30.81 -14.18
N ASP A 390 2.97 -32.07 -13.81
CA ASP A 390 2.46 -33.08 -14.72
C ASP A 390 0.94 -33.00 -14.97
N ILE A 391 0.18 -32.35 -14.06
CA ILE A 391 -1.28 -32.15 -14.15
C ILE A 391 -1.64 -30.82 -14.84
N MET A 392 -0.73 -29.84 -14.88
CA MET A 392 -1.00 -28.50 -15.42
C MET A 392 -0.83 -28.35 -16.94
N TYR A 393 -0.76 -29.46 -17.71
CA TYR A 393 -0.57 -29.40 -19.16
C TYR A 393 -1.71 -30.09 -19.97
N ASP A 394 -2.96 -29.89 -19.55
CA ASP A 394 -4.09 -30.04 -20.46
C ASP A 394 -4.66 -28.65 -20.77
N PRO A 395 -4.57 -28.18 -22.03
CA PRO A 395 -5.14 -26.89 -22.40
C PRO A 395 -6.66 -26.98 -22.29
N ILE A 396 -7.23 -26.12 -21.44
CA ILE A 396 -8.68 -25.91 -21.34
C ILE A 396 -9.18 -25.58 -22.76
N PRO A 397 -10.16 -26.35 -23.34
CA PRO A 397 -10.69 -26.02 -24.65
C PRO A 397 -11.35 -24.65 -24.61
N ALA A 398 -11.00 -23.79 -25.57
CA ALA A 398 -11.57 -22.46 -25.71
C ALA A 398 -13.10 -22.52 -25.67
N ASP A 399 -13.69 -21.76 -24.73
CA ASP A 399 -15.14 -21.66 -24.55
C ASP A 399 -15.83 -21.31 -25.84
N LYS A 400 -16.82 -22.14 -26.22
CA LYS A 400 -17.76 -21.82 -27.28
C LYS A 400 -18.57 -20.59 -26.90
N PRO A 401 -18.71 -19.57 -27.78
CA PRO A 401 -19.46 -18.37 -27.47
C PRO A 401 -20.93 -18.72 -27.17
N LEU A 402 -21.43 -18.18 -26.06
CA LEU A 402 -22.82 -18.28 -25.64
C LEU A 402 -23.76 -17.74 -26.75
N PRO A 403 -24.89 -18.39 -27.04
CA PRO A 403 -25.83 -17.94 -28.06
C PRO A 403 -26.43 -16.58 -27.68
N GLN A 404 -26.23 -15.57 -28.53
CA GLN A 404 -26.84 -14.25 -28.38
C GLN A 404 -28.38 -14.39 -28.49
N LYS A 405 -29.11 -13.98 -27.44
CA LYS A 405 -30.56 -13.82 -27.47
C LYS A 405 -30.92 -12.67 -28.42
N LYS A 406 -31.61 -12.97 -29.52
CA LYS A 406 -32.21 -11.95 -30.39
C LYS A 406 -33.22 -11.10 -29.60
N PRO A 407 -33.28 -9.79 -29.80
CA PRO A 407 -34.31 -8.95 -29.20
C PRO A 407 -35.67 -9.27 -29.78
N LYS A 408 -36.67 -9.46 -28.93
CA LYS A 408 -38.07 -9.58 -29.34
C LYS A 408 -38.57 -8.22 -29.85
N SER A 409 -38.96 -8.13 -31.10
CA SER A 409 -39.72 -7.00 -31.64
C SER A 409 -41.03 -6.86 -30.88
N LYS A 410 -41.30 -5.68 -30.36
CA LYS A 410 -42.65 -5.30 -29.90
C LYS A 410 -43.40 -4.70 -31.10
N ASP A 411 -44.31 -5.48 -31.67
CA ASP A 411 -45.35 -4.92 -32.51
C ASP A 411 -46.33 -4.17 -31.60
N TYR A 412 -46.48 -2.90 -31.89
CA TYR A 412 -47.60 -2.09 -31.42
C TYR A 412 -48.63 -2.10 -32.56
N GLU A 413 -49.74 -2.77 -32.37
CA GLU A 413 -50.98 -2.51 -33.11
C GLU A 413 -52.06 -1.99 -32.13
N ARG A 414 -52.55 -0.77 -32.47
CA ARG A 414 -53.80 -0.09 -32.16
C ARG A 414 -54.27 0.04 -30.71
#